data_afc518bc5d44ef0b210473256b8d006e
#
_entry.id   afc518bc5d44ef0b210473256b8d006e
#
_cell.length_a   1.000
_cell.length_b   1.000
_cell.length_c   1.000
_cell.angle_alpha   90.00
_cell.angle_beta   90.00
_cell.angle_gamma   90.00
#
_symmetry.space_group_name_H-M   'P 1'
#
loop_
_entity.id
_entity.type
_entity.pdbx_description
1 polymer ?
#
loop_
_entity_poly.entity_id
_entity_poly.type
_entity_poly.pdbx_seq_one_letter_code
_entity_poly.pdbx_strand_id
1 'polypeptide(L)'
;MRRTTTMIVRGLAACALVALAASVSFAASSQILTLNLAGGPYGQIGMNGGGVLSTLDDGDGATSGDQDTNISYIGLLDGLLPDVVTPNASFTMSNLTLSGPPTASGSLVFQNYQNGSFELYGPDPTNELLLSGALSSSSTLLAVLGSGPDPSDGTMFTSYFGTITGGSLQGYIVGNSVALQMHISNAVTPGVGAGFHLDSGALSSFSANSTVTILASAVPEPGAMAIVMIAVGAGMFKRRRHSK
;
A
#
# COMPACT_ATOMS: atom_id res chain seq x y z
N MET A 1 -1.35 26.81 52.16
CA MET A 1 -0.45 26.34 51.08
C MET A 1 -0.66 24.88 50.58
N ARG A 2 -1.16 23.93 51.33
CA ARG A 2 -1.35 22.51 50.86
C ARG A 2 -2.46 22.30 49.83
N ARG A 3 -3.49 23.16 49.73
CA ARG A 3 -4.63 22.94 48.80
C ARG A 3 -4.33 23.31 47.35
N THR A 4 -3.44 24.25 47.11
CA THR A 4 -3.06 24.71 45.74
C THR A 4 -2.20 23.69 45.00
N THR A 5 -1.29 23.00 45.69
CA THR A 5 -0.40 21.98 45.13
C THR A 5 -1.18 20.77 44.63
N THR A 6 -2.26 20.39 45.33
CA THR A 6 -3.10 19.22 44.93
C THR A 6 -3.92 19.49 43.66
N MET A 7 -4.30 20.76 43.42
CA MET A 7 -5.02 21.10 42.16
C MET A 7 -4.10 21.09 40.95
N ILE A 8 -2.87 21.55 41.08
CA ILE A 8 -1.89 21.55 39.97
C ILE A 8 -1.51 20.15 39.55
N VAL A 9 -1.28 19.24 40.50
CA VAL A 9 -0.95 17.83 40.22
C VAL A 9 -2.11 17.12 39.54
N ARG A 10 -3.37 17.42 39.92
CA ARG A 10 -4.57 16.85 39.29
C ARG A 10 -4.82 17.37 37.88
N GLY A 11 -4.49 18.63 37.62
CA GLY A 11 -4.55 19.21 36.28
C GLY A 11 -3.52 18.60 35.31
N LEU A 12 -2.28 18.45 35.78
CA LEU A 12 -1.20 17.83 35.02
C LEU A 12 -1.46 16.35 34.69
N ALA A 13 -2.02 15.58 35.63
CA ALA A 13 -2.38 14.19 35.40
C ALA A 13 -3.53 14.03 34.36
N ALA A 14 -4.50 14.96 34.35
CA ALA A 14 -5.56 14.95 33.35
C ALA A 14 -5.05 15.31 31.95
N CYS A 15 -4.15 16.29 31.83
CA CYS A 15 -3.51 16.65 30.58
C CYS A 15 -2.60 15.53 30.05
N ALA A 16 -1.87 14.82 30.92
CA ALA A 16 -1.04 13.69 30.55
C ALA A 16 -1.88 12.50 30.04
N LEU A 17 -3.06 12.25 30.63
CA LEU A 17 -3.97 11.20 30.17
C LEU A 17 -4.61 11.52 28.81
N VAL A 18 -4.94 12.77 28.55
CA VAL A 18 -5.44 13.22 27.24
C VAL A 18 -4.33 13.18 26.19
N ALA A 19 -3.11 13.53 26.55
CA ALA A 19 -1.95 13.41 25.64
C ALA A 19 -1.61 11.93 25.34
N LEU A 20 -1.72 11.02 26.33
CA LEU A 20 -1.56 9.59 26.10
C LEU A 20 -2.67 9.01 25.23
N ALA A 21 -3.91 9.44 25.41
CA ALA A 21 -5.02 9.00 24.55
C ALA A 21 -4.89 9.52 23.10
N ALA A 22 -4.31 10.70 22.91
CA ALA A 22 -4.00 11.24 21.57
C ALA A 22 -2.81 10.52 20.90
N SER A 23 -1.87 9.96 21.68
CA SER A 23 -0.71 9.25 21.14
C SER A 23 -0.99 7.79 20.77
N VAL A 24 -2.13 7.22 21.14
CA VAL A 24 -2.53 5.83 20.80
C VAL A 24 -3.22 5.73 19.44
N SER A 25 -3.41 6.85 18.74
CA SER A 25 -4.03 6.90 17.41
C SER A 25 -3.02 6.85 16.25
N PHE A 26 -1.90 6.17 16.40
CA PHE A 26 -1.24 5.64 15.21
C PHE A 26 -2.07 4.44 14.77
N ALA A 27 -3.03 4.69 13.89
CA ALA A 27 -3.71 3.61 13.22
C ALA A 27 -2.63 2.76 12.54
N ALA A 28 -2.48 1.53 12.98
CA ALA A 28 -1.63 0.58 12.30
C ALA A 28 -2.09 0.55 10.83
N SER A 29 -1.17 0.68 9.88
CA SER A 29 -1.52 0.51 8.48
C SER A 29 -2.10 -0.89 8.32
N SER A 30 -3.31 -0.98 7.82
CA SER A 30 -3.99 -2.23 7.52
C SER A 30 -4.08 -2.40 6.01
N GLN A 31 -4.13 -3.63 5.58
CA GLN A 31 -4.46 -3.95 4.22
C GLN A 31 -5.88 -3.44 3.94
N ILE A 32 -6.05 -2.65 2.89
CA ILE A 32 -7.33 -2.05 2.52
C ILE A 32 -7.86 -2.60 1.19
N LEU A 33 -6.96 -2.95 0.29
CA LEU A 33 -7.27 -3.49 -1.03
C LEU A 33 -6.31 -4.63 -1.38
N THR A 34 -6.82 -5.64 -2.06
CA THR A 34 -6.03 -6.61 -2.83
C THR A 34 -6.49 -6.57 -4.27
N LEU A 35 -5.53 -6.52 -5.17
CA LEU A 35 -5.74 -6.53 -6.61
C LEU A 35 -5.13 -7.82 -7.16
N ASN A 36 -5.96 -8.66 -7.76
CA ASN A 36 -5.51 -9.84 -8.47
C ASN A 36 -5.42 -9.49 -9.96
N LEU A 37 -4.22 -9.14 -10.41
CA LEU A 37 -4.00 -8.78 -11.80
C LEU A 37 -4.28 -9.97 -12.71
N ALA A 38 -5.01 -9.74 -13.79
CA ALA A 38 -5.25 -10.76 -14.81
C ALA A 38 -4.01 -10.89 -15.70
N GLY A 39 -3.65 -12.13 -16.03
CA GLY A 39 -2.46 -12.39 -16.83
C GLY A 39 -2.66 -12.04 -18.29
N GLY A 40 -1.89 -11.08 -18.79
CA GLY A 40 -1.67 -10.90 -20.22
C GLY A 40 -0.64 -11.90 -20.75
N PRO A 41 -0.50 -12.04 -22.07
CA PRO A 41 0.43 -12.96 -22.69
C PRO A 41 1.91 -12.66 -22.39
N TYR A 42 2.21 -11.49 -21.87
CA TYR A 42 3.57 -10.99 -21.63
C TYR A 42 3.93 -10.81 -20.15
N GLY A 43 3.06 -11.24 -19.24
CA GLY A 43 3.17 -10.97 -17.81
C GLY A 43 2.37 -9.73 -17.40
N GLN A 44 2.44 -9.38 -16.12
CA GLN A 44 1.63 -8.31 -15.53
C GLN A 44 2.47 -7.09 -15.13
N ILE A 45 3.73 -7.32 -14.78
CA ILE A 45 4.70 -6.29 -14.44
C ILE A 45 6.02 -6.59 -15.13
N GLY A 46 6.77 -5.56 -15.48
CA GLY A 46 8.07 -5.74 -16.09
C GLY A 46 8.98 -4.54 -15.94
N MET A 47 10.28 -4.81 -16.09
CA MET A 47 11.30 -3.79 -16.20
C MET A 47 11.87 -3.81 -17.63
N ASN A 48 11.86 -2.68 -18.29
CA ASN A 48 12.44 -2.56 -19.63
C ASN A 48 13.98 -2.41 -19.60
N GLY A 49 14.61 -2.47 -20.76
CA GLY A 49 16.07 -2.31 -20.90
C GLY A 49 16.60 -0.93 -20.45
N GLY A 50 15.75 0.06 -20.27
CA GLY A 50 16.09 1.37 -19.71
C GLY A 50 15.96 1.44 -18.18
N GLY A 51 15.62 0.33 -17.52
CA GLY A 51 15.49 0.27 -16.06
C GLY A 51 14.20 0.90 -15.52
N VAL A 52 13.16 1.01 -16.35
CA VAL A 52 11.84 1.48 -15.93
C VAL A 52 10.98 0.28 -15.59
N LEU A 53 10.50 0.22 -14.33
CA LEU A 53 9.54 -0.76 -13.86
C LEU A 53 8.12 -0.20 -14.03
N SER A 54 7.24 -0.99 -14.63
CA SER A 54 5.83 -0.63 -14.88
C SER A 54 4.96 -1.87 -14.97
N THR A 55 3.64 -1.68 -14.90
CA THR A 55 2.69 -2.67 -15.40
C THR A 55 2.86 -2.82 -16.91
N LEU A 56 2.56 -4.02 -17.41
CA LEU A 56 2.60 -4.33 -18.85
C LEU A 56 1.17 -4.27 -19.39
N ASP A 57 1.08 -4.09 -20.69
CA ASP A 57 -0.18 -4.12 -21.43
C ASP A 57 -0.77 -5.54 -21.37
N ASP A 58 -2.02 -5.67 -20.99
CA ASP A 58 -2.71 -6.97 -20.99
C ASP A 58 -3.18 -7.40 -22.39
N GLY A 59 -3.14 -6.50 -23.35
CA GLY A 59 -3.43 -6.74 -24.74
C GLY A 59 -4.90 -6.57 -25.12
N ASP A 60 -5.72 -5.95 -24.26
CA ASP A 60 -7.13 -5.68 -24.58
C ASP A 60 -7.34 -4.52 -25.56
N GLY A 61 -6.31 -3.68 -25.71
CA GLY A 61 -6.28 -2.55 -26.64
C GLY A 61 -7.04 -1.30 -26.18
N ALA A 62 -7.59 -1.29 -24.97
CA ALA A 62 -8.30 -0.14 -24.44
C ALA A 62 -7.33 0.93 -23.94
N THR A 63 -6.32 0.54 -23.19
CA THR A 63 -5.28 1.41 -22.66
C THR A 63 -3.92 0.73 -22.77
N SER A 64 -2.84 1.50 -22.82
CA SER A 64 -1.48 0.96 -22.94
C SER A 64 -0.80 0.93 -21.58
N GLY A 65 -0.32 -0.25 -21.17
CA GLY A 65 0.42 -0.43 -19.93
C GLY A 65 -0.45 -0.63 -18.69
N ASP A 66 -1.74 -0.86 -18.86
CA ASP A 66 -2.63 -1.26 -17.76
C ASP A 66 -2.80 -2.78 -17.68
N GLN A 67 -3.35 -3.22 -16.56
CA GLN A 67 -3.66 -4.60 -16.28
C GLN A 67 -5.09 -4.71 -15.76
N ASP A 68 -5.87 -5.60 -16.36
CA ASP A 68 -7.14 -6.02 -15.79
C ASP A 68 -6.92 -6.59 -14.38
N THR A 69 -7.79 -6.23 -13.47
CA THR A 69 -7.71 -6.69 -12.08
C THR A 69 -9.08 -6.92 -11.47
N ASN A 70 -9.15 -7.89 -10.55
CA ASN A 70 -10.26 -8.02 -9.62
C ASN A 70 -9.87 -7.31 -8.31
N ILE A 71 -10.69 -6.37 -7.86
CA ILE A 71 -10.50 -5.67 -6.59
C ILE A 71 -11.23 -6.42 -5.49
N SER A 72 -10.54 -6.71 -4.39
CA SER A 72 -11.14 -7.13 -3.13
C SER A 72 -10.92 -6.05 -2.08
N TYR A 73 -11.99 -5.55 -1.49
CA TYR A 73 -11.92 -4.64 -0.35
C TYR A 73 -11.69 -5.45 0.92
N ILE A 74 -10.73 -5.04 1.75
CA ILE A 74 -10.31 -5.78 2.93
C ILE A 74 -10.19 -4.83 4.13
N GLY A 75 -10.32 -5.37 5.32
CA GLY A 75 -10.16 -4.62 6.56
C GLY A 75 -11.26 -3.57 6.74
N LEU A 76 -10.87 -2.31 6.94
CA LEU A 76 -11.84 -1.25 7.24
C LEU A 76 -12.70 -0.84 6.03
N LEU A 77 -12.26 -1.11 4.80
CA LEU A 77 -13.07 -0.86 3.61
C LEU A 77 -14.12 -1.95 3.38
N ASP A 78 -13.90 -3.15 3.92
CA ASP A 78 -14.79 -4.30 3.84
C ASP A 78 -16.20 -4.03 4.43
N GLY A 79 -16.28 -3.22 5.48
CA GLY A 79 -17.55 -2.79 6.08
C GLY A 79 -18.14 -1.49 5.52
N LEU A 80 -17.35 -0.70 4.79
CA LEU A 80 -17.77 0.60 4.26
C LEU A 80 -18.20 0.54 2.81
N LEU A 81 -17.63 -0.37 2.06
CA LEU A 81 -17.93 -0.62 0.67
C LEU A 81 -18.49 -2.04 0.57
N PRO A 82 -19.55 -2.26 -0.22
CA PRO A 82 -20.07 -3.60 -0.39
C PRO A 82 -18.95 -4.50 -0.88
N ASP A 83 -18.88 -5.73 -0.35
CA ASP A 83 -18.02 -6.84 -0.79
C ASP A 83 -18.23 -7.11 -2.28
N VAL A 84 -17.68 -6.28 -3.11
CA VAL A 84 -17.76 -6.45 -4.53
C VAL A 84 -16.37 -6.84 -4.99
N VAL A 85 -16.20 -8.11 -5.29
CA VAL A 85 -15.25 -8.49 -6.33
C VAL A 85 -15.69 -7.71 -7.56
N THR A 86 -15.00 -6.64 -7.86
CA THR A 86 -15.28 -5.80 -9.01
C THR A 86 -14.46 -6.35 -10.17
N PRO A 87 -15.04 -7.16 -11.06
CA PRO A 87 -14.30 -7.69 -12.21
C PRO A 87 -14.01 -6.56 -13.21
N ASN A 88 -12.90 -6.67 -13.89
CA ASN A 88 -12.49 -5.77 -14.98
C ASN A 88 -12.26 -4.32 -14.54
N ALA A 89 -11.75 -4.11 -13.34
CA ALA A 89 -11.09 -2.86 -12.99
C ALA A 89 -9.71 -2.82 -13.66
N SER A 90 -9.15 -1.65 -13.92
CA SER A 90 -7.80 -1.54 -14.46
C SER A 90 -6.82 -0.94 -13.45
N PHE A 91 -5.61 -1.47 -13.43
CA PHE A 91 -4.52 -1.00 -12.58
C PHE A 91 -3.29 -0.68 -13.42
N THR A 92 -2.79 0.54 -13.29
CA THR A 92 -1.58 1.01 -13.95
C THR A 92 -0.55 1.44 -12.91
N MET A 93 0.67 0.96 -13.06
CA MET A 93 1.84 1.46 -12.34
C MET A 93 2.90 1.87 -13.37
N SER A 94 3.43 3.09 -13.27
CA SER A 94 4.29 3.64 -14.29
C SER A 94 5.44 4.48 -13.73
N ASN A 95 6.42 4.73 -14.58
CA ASN A 95 7.51 5.69 -14.37
C ASN A 95 8.44 5.41 -13.17
N LEU A 96 8.46 4.19 -12.63
CA LEU A 96 9.45 3.81 -11.63
C LEU A 96 10.81 3.63 -12.30
N THR A 97 11.71 4.56 -12.07
CA THR A 97 13.07 4.55 -12.61
C THR A 97 14.07 4.05 -11.58
N LEU A 98 15.14 3.42 -12.04
CA LEU A 98 16.23 2.96 -11.15
C LEU A 98 16.80 4.12 -10.34
N SER A 99 17.02 3.86 -9.05
CA SER A 99 17.71 4.78 -8.11
C SER A 99 19.04 4.17 -7.70
N GLY A 100 20.01 4.22 -8.61
CA GLY A 100 21.34 3.66 -8.41
C GLY A 100 21.49 2.17 -8.76
N PRO A 101 22.68 1.61 -8.60
CA PRO A 101 22.96 0.20 -8.88
C PRO A 101 22.29 -0.71 -7.85
N PRO A 102 22.00 -1.98 -8.22
CA PRO A 102 21.48 -2.95 -7.28
C PRO A 102 22.54 -3.32 -6.22
N THR A 103 22.07 -3.73 -5.06
CA THR A 103 22.88 -4.32 -4.01
C THR A 103 22.61 -5.82 -3.96
N ALA A 104 23.62 -6.65 -4.18
CA ALA A 104 23.48 -8.09 -4.14
C ALA A 104 24.07 -8.67 -2.84
N SER A 105 23.38 -9.66 -2.27
CA SER A 105 23.83 -10.44 -1.12
C SER A 105 23.48 -11.91 -1.34
N GLY A 106 24.45 -12.69 -1.82
CA GLY A 106 24.21 -14.06 -2.29
C GLY A 106 23.27 -14.07 -3.50
N SER A 107 22.18 -14.80 -3.44
CA SER A 107 21.14 -14.84 -4.47
C SER A 107 20.13 -13.70 -4.36
N LEU A 108 20.18 -12.89 -3.31
CA LEU A 108 19.24 -11.78 -3.11
C LEU A 108 19.77 -10.52 -3.77
N VAL A 109 18.88 -9.81 -4.48
CA VAL A 109 19.16 -8.51 -5.10
C VAL A 109 18.13 -7.50 -4.61
N PHE A 110 18.63 -6.38 -4.13
CA PHE A 110 17.85 -5.21 -3.74
C PHE A 110 18.06 -4.14 -4.80
N GLN A 111 16.99 -3.78 -5.50
CA GLN A 111 17.00 -2.70 -6.49
C GLN A 111 16.09 -1.59 -6.04
N ASN A 112 16.64 -0.40 -5.87
CA ASN A 112 15.85 0.78 -5.51
C ASN A 112 15.34 1.50 -6.75
N TYR A 113 14.13 2.06 -6.60
CA TYR A 113 13.43 2.84 -7.61
C TYR A 113 12.96 4.19 -7.05
N GLN A 114 12.69 5.11 -7.94
CA GLN A 114 12.15 6.45 -7.66
C GLN A 114 11.18 6.88 -8.75
N ASN A 115 10.42 7.95 -8.47
CA ASN A 115 9.57 8.64 -9.45
C ASN A 115 8.45 7.77 -10.05
N GLY A 116 7.77 6.98 -9.26
CA GLY A 116 6.66 6.18 -9.76
C GLY A 116 5.30 6.77 -9.43
N SER A 117 4.29 6.34 -10.17
CA SER A 117 2.87 6.58 -9.87
C SER A 117 2.05 5.33 -10.10
N PHE A 118 0.87 5.31 -9.52
CA PHE A 118 -0.13 4.28 -9.78
C PHE A 118 -1.51 4.89 -9.93
N GLU A 119 -2.36 4.22 -10.69
CA GLU A 119 -3.77 4.54 -10.87
C GLU A 119 -4.58 3.26 -10.84
N LEU A 120 -5.74 3.31 -10.21
CA LEU A 120 -6.71 2.24 -10.12
C LEU A 120 -8.06 2.76 -10.56
N TYR A 121 -8.60 2.18 -11.60
CA TYR A 121 -9.92 2.51 -12.14
C TYR A 121 -10.91 1.41 -11.84
N GLY A 122 -12.16 1.81 -11.64
CA GLY A 122 -13.29 0.89 -11.51
C GLY A 122 -13.65 0.27 -12.86
N PRO A 123 -14.59 -0.69 -12.86
CA PRO A 123 -14.98 -1.41 -14.06
C PRO A 123 -15.74 -0.52 -15.05
N ASP A 124 -15.70 -0.94 -16.31
CA ASP A 124 -16.57 -0.40 -17.35
C ASP A 124 -18.07 -0.56 -17.02
N PRO A 125 -18.94 0.35 -17.46
CA PRO A 125 -18.68 1.49 -18.35
C PRO A 125 -18.33 2.79 -17.61
N THR A 126 -18.24 2.78 -16.29
CA THR A 126 -18.01 4.02 -15.51
C THR A 126 -16.56 4.47 -15.54
N ASN A 127 -15.62 3.52 -15.59
CA ASN A 127 -14.17 3.75 -15.57
C ASN A 127 -13.78 4.86 -14.57
N GLU A 128 -14.37 4.79 -13.37
CA GLU A 128 -14.17 5.79 -12.33
C GLU A 128 -12.79 5.64 -11.71
N LEU A 129 -12.07 6.75 -11.57
CA LEU A 129 -10.80 6.76 -10.83
C LEU A 129 -11.08 6.46 -9.34
N LEU A 130 -10.75 5.26 -8.90
CA LEU A 130 -10.91 4.82 -7.51
C LEU A 130 -9.77 5.31 -6.63
N LEU A 131 -8.53 5.21 -7.10
CA LEU A 131 -7.36 5.61 -6.34
C LEU A 131 -6.20 5.96 -7.28
N SER A 132 -5.51 7.06 -7.00
CA SER A 132 -4.25 7.37 -7.65
C SER A 132 -3.23 7.87 -6.65
N GLY A 133 -1.96 7.67 -6.95
CA GLY A 133 -0.90 8.12 -6.05
C GLY A 133 0.48 8.15 -6.67
N ALA A 134 1.35 8.94 -6.03
CA ALA A 134 2.78 8.94 -6.28
C ALA A 134 3.44 7.90 -5.38
N LEU A 135 4.35 7.11 -5.94
CA LEU A 135 5.14 6.14 -5.20
C LEU A 135 6.33 6.81 -4.51
N SER A 136 6.79 6.20 -3.44
CA SER A 136 7.91 6.72 -2.66
C SER A 136 9.22 6.70 -3.47
N SER A 137 10.08 7.68 -3.21
CA SER A 137 11.46 7.70 -3.72
C SER A 137 12.35 6.58 -3.15
N SER A 138 11.85 5.81 -2.17
CA SER A 138 12.52 4.66 -1.57
C SER A 138 11.81 3.34 -1.89
N SER A 139 11.16 3.25 -3.04
CA SER A 139 10.58 1.99 -3.53
C SER A 139 11.68 0.96 -3.79
N THR A 140 11.46 -0.28 -3.36
CA THR A 140 12.48 -1.34 -3.44
C THR A 140 11.89 -2.62 -4.01
N LEU A 141 12.58 -3.20 -4.99
CA LEU A 141 12.37 -4.57 -5.45
C LEU A 141 13.39 -5.48 -4.76
N LEU A 142 12.92 -6.47 -4.05
CA LEU A 142 13.69 -7.60 -3.58
C LEU A 142 13.49 -8.76 -4.55
N ALA A 143 14.53 -9.14 -5.26
CA ALA A 143 14.50 -10.23 -6.22
C ALA A 143 15.43 -11.38 -5.78
N VAL A 144 15.08 -12.61 -6.16
CA VAL A 144 15.91 -13.80 -5.97
C VAL A 144 16.48 -14.21 -7.33
N LEU A 145 17.82 -14.18 -7.47
CA LEU A 145 18.49 -14.52 -8.72
C LEU A 145 18.38 -16.01 -9.04
N GLY A 146 18.16 -16.31 -10.32
CA GLY A 146 18.21 -17.67 -10.84
C GLY A 146 17.12 -18.57 -10.31
N SER A 147 16.16 -18.05 -9.58
CA SER A 147 15.03 -18.83 -9.14
C SER A 147 14.12 -19.15 -10.35
N GLY A 148 13.73 -20.41 -10.43
CA GLY A 148 12.83 -20.89 -11.44
C GLY A 148 11.41 -20.32 -11.28
N PRO A 149 10.43 -20.85 -12.00
CA PRO A 149 9.05 -20.33 -12.01
C PRO A 149 8.26 -20.65 -10.72
N ASP A 150 8.93 -20.97 -9.61
CA ASP A 150 8.25 -21.28 -8.36
C ASP A 150 7.70 -20.00 -7.71
N PRO A 151 6.37 -19.89 -7.54
CA PRO A 151 5.75 -18.74 -6.88
C PRO A 151 6.17 -18.55 -5.41
N SER A 152 6.85 -19.53 -4.81
CA SER A 152 7.37 -19.44 -3.43
C SER A 152 8.67 -18.64 -3.29
N ASP A 153 9.28 -18.17 -4.36
CA ASP A 153 10.62 -17.57 -4.35
C ASP A 153 10.70 -16.17 -3.72
N GLY A 154 9.62 -15.67 -3.15
CA GLY A 154 9.65 -14.55 -2.22
C GLY A 154 10.04 -13.20 -2.80
N THR A 155 9.98 -13.02 -4.12
CA THR A 155 10.24 -11.73 -4.77
C THR A 155 9.14 -10.75 -4.48
N MET A 156 9.49 -9.59 -3.96
CA MET A 156 8.54 -8.57 -3.55
C MET A 156 9.01 -7.17 -3.94
N PHE A 157 8.11 -6.41 -4.53
CA PHE A 157 8.26 -4.96 -4.64
C PHE A 157 7.51 -4.29 -3.51
N THR A 158 8.10 -3.26 -2.92
CA THR A 158 7.47 -2.49 -1.85
C THR A 158 7.76 -1.00 -2.04
N SER A 159 6.71 -0.21 -2.00
CA SER A 159 6.78 1.24 -1.91
C SER A 159 6.10 1.69 -0.63
N TYR A 160 6.89 2.11 0.36
CA TYR A 160 6.39 2.67 1.61
C TYR A 160 6.19 4.18 1.47
N PHE A 161 5.18 4.72 2.16
CA PHE A 161 4.93 6.17 2.22
C PHE A 161 4.64 6.81 0.86
N GLY A 162 3.99 6.09 -0.03
CA GLY A 162 3.38 6.69 -1.21
C GLY A 162 2.33 7.72 -0.79
N THR A 163 2.06 8.69 -1.66
CA THR A 163 1.08 9.76 -1.40
C THR A 163 -0.08 9.61 -2.36
N ILE A 164 -1.31 9.54 -1.82
CA ILE A 164 -2.53 9.56 -2.61
C ILE A 164 -2.70 10.95 -3.22
N THR A 165 -2.94 10.99 -4.52
CA THR A 165 -3.14 12.21 -5.30
C THR A 165 -4.58 12.40 -5.75
N GLY A 166 -5.42 11.35 -5.72
CA GLY A 166 -6.82 11.42 -6.13
C GLY A 166 -7.56 10.09 -6.02
N GLY A 167 -8.81 10.11 -6.47
CA GLY A 167 -9.71 8.97 -6.53
C GLY A 167 -10.82 9.01 -5.50
N SER A 168 -11.93 8.30 -5.78
CA SER A 168 -13.12 8.28 -4.91
C SER A 168 -12.86 7.63 -3.54
N LEU A 169 -11.86 6.74 -3.44
CA LEU A 169 -11.47 6.09 -2.18
C LEU A 169 -10.59 6.99 -1.28
N GLN A 170 -10.10 8.12 -1.77
CA GLN A 170 -9.22 9.00 -0.99
C GLN A 170 -9.84 9.43 0.33
N GLY A 171 -11.17 9.71 0.35
CA GLY A 171 -11.88 10.15 1.55
C GLY A 171 -11.93 9.13 2.70
N TYR A 172 -11.65 7.87 2.42
CA TYR A 172 -11.63 6.78 3.41
C TYR A 172 -10.25 6.52 4.02
N ILE A 173 -9.23 7.24 3.56
CA ILE A 173 -7.84 7.01 3.95
C ILE A 173 -7.32 8.18 4.78
N VAL A 174 -6.76 7.89 5.95
CA VAL A 174 -6.20 8.90 6.86
C VAL A 174 -4.84 9.36 6.35
N GLY A 175 -4.66 10.67 6.23
CA GLY A 175 -3.35 11.28 5.99
C GLY A 175 -2.80 11.10 4.58
N ASN A 176 -3.60 10.61 3.64
CA ASN A 176 -3.21 10.40 2.23
C ASN A 176 -1.93 9.58 2.04
N SER A 177 -1.57 8.76 3.03
CA SER A 177 -0.35 7.94 2.97
C SER A 177 -0.71 6.48 2.74
N VAL A 178 -0.08 5.87 1.76
CA VAL A 178 -0.25 4.45 1.41
C VAL A 178 1.10 3.75 1.32
N ALA A 179 1.07 2.44 1.55
CA ALA A 179 2.13 1.54 1.11
C ALA A 179 1.55 0.60 0.04
N LEU A 180 2.30 0.43 -1.03
CA LEU A 180 1.98 -0.51 -2.09
C LEU A 180 2.98 -1.66 -2.02
N GLN A 181 2.47 -2.88 -1.94
CA GLN A 181 3.26 -4.11 -1.96
C GLN A 181 2.81 -4.95 -3.14
N MET A 182 3.76 -5.50 -3.87
CA MET A 182 3.50 -6.42 -4.97
C MET A 182 4.27 -7.71 -4.71
N HIS A 183 3.55 -8.82 -4.67
CA HIS A 183 4.17 -10.13 -4.71
C HIS A 183 4.38 -10.50 -6.18
N ILE A 184 5.63 -10.77 -6.55
CA ILE A 184 6.03 -11.01 -7.93
C ILE A 184 6.43 -12.47 -8.07
N SER A 185 5.91 -13.13 -9.10
CA SER A 185 6.15 -14.54 -9.41
C SER A 185 6.36 -14.76 -10.91
N ASN A 186 6.84 -15.93 -11.26
CA ASN A 186 7.03 -16.34 -12.66
C ASN A 186 7.84 -15.33 -13.50
N ALA A 187 8.89 -14.76 -12.92
CA ALA A 187 9.74 -13.83 -13.65
C ALA A 187 10.44 -14.53 -14.82
N VAL A 188 10.52 -13.84 -15.95
CA VAL A 188 11.23 -14.27 -17.15
C VAL A 188 12.12 -13.15 -17.65
N THR A 189 13.40 -13.45 -17.82
CA THR A 189 14.38 -12.52 -18.43
C THR A 189 14.50 -12.83 -19.92
N PRO A 190 14.17 -11.89 -20.83
CA PRO A 190 14.24 -12.10 -22.27
C PRO A 190 15.65 -12.55 -22.70
N GLY A 191 15.68 -13.62 -23.50
CA GLY A 191 16.95 -14.17 -24.03
C GLY A 191 17.78 -14.99 -23.03
N VAL A 192 17.41 -15.02 -21.74
CA VAL A 192 18.10 -15.80 -20.71
C VAL A 192 17.24 -16.94 -20.19
N GLY A 193 15.97 -16.67 -19.86
CA GLY A 193 15.02 -17.68 -19.38
C GLY A 193 14.33 -17.29 -18.08
N ALA A 194 13.89 -18.29 -17.33
CA ALA A 194 13.17 -18.09 -16.08
C ALA A 194 14.05 -17.45 -15.00
N GLY A 195 13.43 -16.63 -14.16
CA GLY A 195 14.02 -15.96 -13.03
C GLY A 195 14.60 -14.57 -13.35
N PHE A 196 15.09 -13.94 -12.28
CA PHE A 196 15.80 -12.66 -12.36
C PHE A 196 17.29 -12.90 -12.62
N HIS A 197 17.87 -12.08 -13.46
CA HIS A 197 19.28 -12.16 -13.83
C HIS A 197 19.96 -10.79 -13.73
N LEU A 198 21.27 -10.80 -13.52
CA LEU A 198 22.11 -9.60 -13.62
C LEU A 198 22.87 -9.62 -14.95
N ASP A 199 22.91 -8.48 -15.62
CA ASP A 199 23.80 -8.20 -16.73
C ASP A 199 24.76 -7.07 -16.34
N SER A 200 26.06 -7.36 -16.40
CA SER A 200 27.09 -6.39 -16.04
C SER A 200 26.92 -5.72 -14.68
N GLY A 201 26.31 -6.44 -13.72
CA GLY A 201 26.04 -5.95 -12.38
C GLY A 201 24.76 -5.12 -12.24
N ALA A 202 23.97 -4.97 -13.27
CA ALA A 202 22.64 -4.37 -13.26
C ALA A 202 21.54 -5.45 -13.37
N LEU A 203 20.36 -5.20 -12.82
CA LEU A 203 19.22 -6.09 -13.00
C LEU A 203 18.78 -6.05 -14.48
N SER A 204 18.74 -7.21 -15.10
CA SER A 204 18.30 -7.35 -16.50
C SER A 204 16.81 -7.04 -16.63
N SER A 205 16.36 -6.64 -17.82
CA SER A 205 14.93 -6.53 -18.12
C SER A 205 14.22 -7.85 -17.85
N PHE A 206 12.99 -7.78 -17.35
CA PHE A 206 12.17 -8.95 -17.05
C PHE A 206 10.69 -8.64 -17.25
N SER A 207 9.90 -9.69 -17.36
CA SER A 207 8.43 -9.68 -17.17
C SER A 207 8.04 -10.72 -16.13
N ALA A 208 6.95 -10.48 -15.42
CA ALA A 208 6.51 -11.34 -14.31
C ALA A 208 5.01 -11.20 -14.04
N ASN A 209 4.46 -12.15 -13.30
CA ASN A 209 3.11 -12.05 -12.73
C ASN A 209 3.16 -11.34 -11.38
N SER A 210 2.03 -10.72 -10.98
CA SER A 210 1.99 -9.95 -9.75
C SER A 210 0.61 -9.95 -9.09
N THR A 211 0.61 -9.93 -7.77
CA THR A 211 -0.56 -9.58 -6.94
C THR A 211 -0.21 -8.31 -6.16
N VAL A 212 -1.11 -7.34 -6.19
CA VAL A 212 -0.90 -6.04 -5.55
C VAL A 212 -1.72 -5.95 -4.28
N THR A 213 -1.10 -5.45 -3.21
CA THR A 213 -1.74 -5.15 -1.95
C THR A 213 -1.51 -3.69 -1.61
N ILE A 214 -2.59 -2.96 -1.32
CA ILE A 214 -2.53 -1.58 -0.84
C ILE A 214 -2.83 -1.56 0.65
N LEU A 215 -1.89 -1.00 1.41
CA LEU A 215 -2.00 -0.79 2.85
C LEU A 215 -2.16 0.69 3.13
N ALA A 216 -3.08 1.03 4.01
CA ALA A 216 -3.28 2.41 4.45
C ALA A 216 -3.85 2.45 5.87
N SER A 217 -3.84 3.63 6.47
CA SER A 217 -4.60 3.89 7.68
C SER A 217 -5.99 4.38 7.27
N ALA A 218 -7.03 3.64 7.66
CA ALA A 218 -8.39 4.06 7.34
C ALA A 218 -8.94 5.04 8.40
N VAL A 219 -9.86 5.88 7.98
CA VAL A 219 -10.60 6.79 8.88
C VAL A 219 -11.42 5.94 9.86
N PRO A 220 -11.24 6.08 11.19
CA PRO A 220 -12.08 5.38 12.14
C PRO A 220 -13.56 5.73 11.90
N GLU A 221 -14.42 4.74 11.90
CA GLU A 221 -15.86 4.98 11.77
C GLU A 221 -16.35 6.00 12.81
N PRO A 222 -17.29 6.90 12.44
CA PRO A 222 -17.86 7.86 13.38
C PRO A 222 -18.44 7.21 14.64
N GLY A 223 -18.93 5.96 14.52
CA GLY A 223 -19.41 5.16 15.65
C GLY A 223 -18.31 4.77 16.65
N ALA A 224 -17.13 4.40 16.17
CA ALA A 224 -16.00 4.07 17.03
C ALA A 224 -15.52 5.29 17.82
N MET A 225 -15.47 6.47 17.19
CA MET A 225 -15.17 7.74 17.85
C MET A 225 -16.24 8.13 18.88
N ALA A 226 -17.52 7.91 18.58
CA ALA A 226 -18.61 8.17 19.51
C ALA A 226 -18.53 7.27 20.76
N ILE A 227 -18.20 6.00 20.61
CA ILE A 227 -18.01 5.05 21.73
C ILE A 227 -16.86 5.50 22.63
N VAL A 228 -15.73 5.90 22.04
CA VAL A 228 -14.57 6.41 22.80
C VAL A 228 -14.94 7.68 23.57
N MET A 229 -15.65 8.61 22.93
CA MET A 229 -16.11 9.86 23.58
C MET A 229 -17.09 9.58 24.72
N ILE A 230 -18.02 8.63 24.55
CA ILE A 230 -18.97 8.21 25.59
C ILE A 230 -18.21 7.55 26.75
N ALA A 231 -17.26 6.67 26.49
CA ALA A 231 -16.47 6.00 27.52
C ALA A 231 -15.63 6.99 28.35
N VAL A 232 -14.98 7.95 27.70
CA VAL A 232 -14.22 9.03 28.35
C VAL A 232 -15.16 9.93 29.16
N GLY A 233 -16.29 10.32 28.58
CA GLY A 233 -17.32 11.11 29.28
C GLY A 233 -17.86 10.41 30.52
N ALA A 234 -18.26 9.15 30.42
CA ALA A 234 -18.74 8.34 31.53
C ALA A 234 -17.70 8.19 32.66
N GLY A 235 -16.43 8.00 32.29
CA GLY A 235 -15.31 7.94 33.25
C GLY A 235 -15.13 9.23 34.05
N MET A 236 -15.31 10.39 33.42
CA MET A 236 -15.23 11.68 34.10
C MET A 236 -16.40 11.92 35.06
N PHE A 237 -17.62 11.50 34.70
CA PHE A 237 -18.79 11.63 35.55
C PHE A 237 -18.72 10.73 36.78
N LYS A 238 -18.20 9.51 36.67
CA LYS A 238 -18.04 8.58 37.82
C LYS A 238 -17.07 9.12 38.87
N ARG A 239 -16.02 9.82 38.46
CA ARG A 239 -15.04 10.45 39.38
C ARG A 239 -15.63 11.58 40.20
N ARG A 240 -16.62 12.33 39.68
CA ARG A 240 -17.26 13.42 40.43
C ARG A 240 -18.16 12.96 41.58
N ARG A 241 -18.70 11.74 41.54
CA ARG A 241 -19.59 11.20 42.55
C ARG A 241 -18.87 10.66 43.82
N HIS A 242 -17.57 10.39 43.72
CA HIS A 242 -16.79 9.87 44.87
C HIS A 242 -16.01 10.93 45.66
N SER A 243 -16.22 12.22 45.35
CA SER A 243 -15.52 13.32 46.03
C SER A 243 -16.45 14.17 46.95
N LYS A 244 -17.52 13.56 47.49
CA LYS A 244 -18.34 14.18 48.55
C LYS A 244 -18.17 13.41 49.83
#